data_2e6a574dbcce53e4b48b22c8ba0c5480
#
_entry.id   2e6a574dbcce53e4b48b22c8ba0c5480
#
_cell.length_a   1.000
_cell.length_b   1.000
_cell.length_c   1.000
_cell.angle_alpha   90.00
_cell.angle_beta   90.00
_cell.angle_gamma   90.00
#
_symmetry.space_group_name_H-M   'P 1'
#
loop_
_entity.id
_entity.type
_entity.pdbx_description
1 polymer ?
#
loop_
_entity_poly.entity_id
_entity_poly.type
_entity_poly.pdbx_seq_one_letter_code
_entity_poly.pdbx_strand_id
1 'polypeptide(L)'
;MQGSDTRFACARLNIFSAFPDNGPMPWVSNWQEFAGLFRRLSYTTMIDSIKDLHWDIRPNPAFGTVEVRVMDTPLTLDHAINMAGLIQATAHWLLTERPFKPQEQDYLLYKFNRFLGLPLWSGGRDNRCLYRRPPSPGR
;
A
#
# COMPACT_ATOMS: atom_id res chain seq x y z
N MET A 1 9.03 -21.74 2.77
CA MET A 1 8.35 -21.04 1.65
C MET A 1 9.32 -20.68 0.54
N GLN A 2 10.56 -20.41 0.84
CA GLN A 2 11.56 -20.16 -0.20
C GLN A 2 11.83 -21.47 -0.96
N GLY A 3 11.76 -21.40 -2.29
CA GLY A 3 11.99 -22.55 -3.15
C GLY A 3 10.74 -23.34 -3.60
N SER A 4 9.54 -22.93 -3.17
CA SER A 4 8.28 -23.54 -3.63
C SER A 4 7.42 -22.50 -4.35
N ASP A 5 6.82 -22.89 -5.46
CA ASP A 5 5.80 -22.06 -6.14
C ASP A 5 4.54 -22.01 -5.28
N THR A 6 4.27 -20.85 -4.72
CA THR A 6 3.10 -20.62 -3.85
C THR A 6 1.84 -20.29 -4.65
N ARG A 7 1.94 -20.09 -5.96
CA ARG A 7 0.88 -19.59 -6.87
C ARG A 7 0.34 -18.20 -6.50
N PHE A 8 0.99 -17.49 -5.62
CA PHE A 8 0.69 -16.08 -5.31
C PHE A 8 1.63 -15.16 -6.08
N ALA A 9 1.12 -14.05 -6.58
CA ALA A 9 1.96 -13.02 -7.22
C ALA A 9 3.01 -12.47 -6.25
N CYS A 10 2.66 -12.35 -4.97
CA CYS A 10 3.57 -11.98 -3.90
C CYS A 10 3.19 -12.67 -2.60
N ALA A 11 3.83 -13.81 -2.28
CA ALA A 11 3.59 -14.56 -1.04
C ALA A 11 3.95 -13.76 0.21
N ARG A 12 4.94 -12.85 0.13
CA ARG A 12 5.36 -11.98 1.22
C ARG A 12 4.21 -11.09 1.71
N LEU A 13 3.44 -10.49 0.82
CA LEU A 13 2.32 -9.62 1.18
C LEU A 13 1.25 -10.36 2.00
N ASN A 14 1.00 -11.64 1.69
CA ASN A 14 0.07 -12.46 2.47
C ASN A 14 0.56 -12.69 3.89
N ILE A 15 1.84 -13.07 4.04
CA ILE A 15 2.45 -13.32 5.33
C ILE A 15 2.42 -12.06 6.18
N PHE A 16 2.84 -10.93 5.60
CA PHE A 16 2.84 -9.64 6.30
C PHE A 16 1.44 -9.20 6.72
N SER A 17 0.42 -9.47 5.92
CA SER A 17 -0.97 -9.12 6.25
C SER A 17 -1.57 -9.91 7.41
N ALA A 18 -0.90 -10.97 7.87
CA ALA A 18 -1.32 -11.74 9.04
C ALA A 18 -0.98 -11.04 10.38
N PHE A 19 -0.11 -10.05 10.37
CA PHE A 19 0.28 -9.32 11.58
C PHE A 19 -0.46 -7.98 11.66
N PRO A 20 -0.93 -7.56 12.84
CA PRO A 20 -1.82 -6.40 13.01
C PRO A 20 -1.17 -5.05 12.67
N ASP A 21 0.15 -4.95 12.79
CA ASP A 21 0.95 -3.75 12.51
C ASP A 21 1.50 -3.70 11.08
N ASN A 22 1.13 -4.67 10.23
CA ASN A 22 1.61 -4.82 8.88
C ASN A 22 0.51 -4.57 7.84
N GLY A 23 0.93 -4.25 6.62
CA GLY A 23 0.03 -4.11 5.50
C GLY A 23 -0.46 -2.69 5.26
N PRO A 24 -1.71 -2.48 4.84
CA PRO A 24 -2.23 -1.15 4.55
C PRO A 24 -2.22 -0.25 5.80
N MET A 25 -1.65 0.94 5.67
CA MET A 25 -1.75 1.96 6.71
C MET A 25 -3.23 2.25 6.99
N PRO A 26 -3.67 2.41 8.26
CA PRO A 26 -5.03 2.84 8.56
C PRO A 26 -5.38 4.17 7.87
N TRP A 27 -6.66 4.33 7.53
CA TRP A 27 -7.12 5.58 6.92
C TRP A 27 -6.92 6.75 7.88
N VAL A 28 -6.31 7.80 7.37
CA VAL A 28 -6.20 9.11 8.02
C VAL A 28 -6.37 10.21 6.98
N SER A 29 -7.09 11.27 7.33
CA SER A 29 -7.41 12.35 6.40
C SER A 29 -6.34 13.45 6.39
N ASN A 30 -5.53 13.53 7.44
CA ASN A 30 -4.53 14.58 7.60
C ASN A 30 -3.44 14.19 8.60
N TRP A 31 -2.42 15.04 8.69
CA TRP A 31 -1.28 14.80 9.57
C TRP A 31 -1.62 14.77 11.07
N GLN A 32 -2.60 15.56 11.52
CA GLN A 32 -3.02 15.58 12.92
C GLN A 32 -3.67 14.26 13.32
N GLU A 33 -4.50 13.69 12.47
CA GLU A 33 -5.08 12.36 12.68
C GLU A 33 -4.01 11.27 12.68
N PHE A 34 -3.03 11.35 11.76
CA PHE A 34 -1.89 10.45 11.75
C PHE A 34 -1.11 10.51 13.07
N ALA A 35 -0.76 11.71 13.55
CA ALA A 35 -0.05 11.90 14.80
C ALA A 35 -0.85 11.38 16.00
N GLY A 36 -2.18 11.57 15.99
CA GLY A 36 -3.09 11.02 17.00
C GLY A 36 -3.15 9.51 16.99
N LEU A 37 -3.20 8.89 15.80
CA LEU A 37 -3.14 7.44 15.63
C LEU A 37 -1.82 6.89 16.16
N PHE A 38 -0.69 7.45 15.73
CA PHE A 38 0.63 7.01 16.17
C PHE A 38 0.77 7.08 17.69
N ARG A 39 0.33 8.17 18.32
CA ARG A 39 0.35 8.33 19.78
C ARG A 39 -0.46 7.23 20.47
N ARG A 40 -1.65 6.89 19.96
CA ARG A 40 -2.45 5.79 20.51
C ARG A 40 -1.76 4.43 20.39
N LEU A 41 -1.11 4.17 19.25
CA LEU A 41 -0.37 2.93 19.03
C LEU A 41 0.84 2.82 19.97
N SER A 42 1.54 3.91 20.25
CA SER A 42 2.68 3.94 21.19
C SER A 42 2.29 3.59 22.63
N TYR A 43 1.02 3.71 23.01
CA TYR A 43 0.56 3.25 24.33
C TYR A 43 0.46 1.72 24.44
N THR A 44 0.53 0.97 23.32
CA THR A 44 0.41 -0.48 23.33
C THR A 44 1.68 -1.21 23.77
N THR A 45 2.76 -0.50 24.06
CA THR A 45 4.09 -1.03 24.40
C THR A 45 4.75 -1.89 23.30
N MET A 46 4.08 -2.09 22.18
CA MET A 46 4.60 -2.83 21.03
C MET A 46 5.26 -1.92 19.99
N ILE A 47 5.04 -0.60 20.09
CA ILE A 47 5.48 0.39 19.11
C ILE A 47 6.17 1.52 19.85
N ASP A 48 7.50 1.51 19.83
CA ASP A 48 8.34 2.55 20.40
C ASP A 48 8.70 3.62 19.36
N SER A 49 8.69 3.23 18.11
CA SER A 49 9.12 4.08 17.00
C SER A 49 8.22 3.88 15.78
N ILE A 50 8.13 4.90 14.93
CA ILE A 50 7.49 4.78 13.62
C ILE A 50 8.11 3.67 12.75
N LYS A 51 9.35 3.28 13.04
CA LYS A 51 10.06 2.21 12.33
C LYS A 51 9.47 0.83 12.62
N ASP A 52 8.76 0.67 13.74
CA ASP A 52 8.13 -0.58 14.15
C ASP A 52 6.83 -0.83 13.35
N LEU A 53 6.29 0.20 12.70
CA LEU A 53 5.13 0.09 11.82
C LEU A 53 5.57 -0.41 10.44
N HIS A 54 5.09 -1.59 10.07
CA HIS A 54 5.43 -2.26 8.82
C HIS A 54 4.35 -2.06 7.74
N TRP A 55 3.83 -0.83 7.65
CA TRP A 55 2.83 -0.46 6.67
C TRP A 55 3.39 -0.41 5.24
N ASP A 56 2.51 -0.61 4.26
CA ASP A 56 2.84 -0.55 2.83
C ASP A 56 3.38 0.82 2.41
N ILE A 57 2.84 1.87 3.03
CA ILE A 57 3.33 3.24 2.92
C ILE A 57 3.54 3.76 4.33
N ARG A 58 4.71 4.31 4.59
CA ARG A 58 5.09 4.79 5.91
C ARG A 58 5.74 6.17 5.82
N PRO A 59 5.22 7.19 6.53
CA PRO A 59 5.91 8.46 6.66
C PRO A 59 7.23 8.30 7.43
N ASN A 60 8.24 9.08 7.06
CA ASN A 60 9.48 9.19 7.79
C ASN A 60 9.71 10.63 8.21
N PRO A 61 9.23 11.05 9.40
CA PRO A 61 9.29 12.44 9.85
C PRO A 61 10.71 12.97 10.00
N ALA A 62 11.68 12.10 10.30
CA ALA A 62 13.08 12.50 10.48
C ALA A 62 13.71 13.07 9.19
N PHE A 63 13.24 12.59 8.04
CA PHE A 63 13.74 13.02 6.72
C PHE A 63 12.69 13.79 5.91
N GLY A 64 11.48 13.95 6.41
CA GLY A 64 10.39 14.58 5.66
C GLY A 64 10.00 13.81 4.40
N THR A 65 10.14 12.48 4.41
CA THR A 65 9.90 11.61 3.25
C THR A 65 8.80 10.60 3.51
N VAL A 66 8.41 9.89 2.46
CA VAL A 66 7.49 8.75 2.52
C VAL A 66 8.21 7.54 1.96
N GLU A 67 8.17 6.44 2.69
CA GLU A 67 8.69 5.15 2.27
C GLU A 67 7.56 4.33 1.65
N VAL A 68 7.77 3.84 0.43
CA VAL A 68 6.87 2.87 -0.23
C VAL A 68 7.46 1.48 -0.02
N ARG A 69 6.77 0.62 0.71
CA ARG A 69 7.26 -0.68 1.21
C ARG A 69 6.52 -1.88 0.64
N VAL A 70 5.50 -1.65 -0.17
CA VAL A 70 4.65 -2.71 -0.74
C VAL A 70 5.38 -3.58 -1.76
N MET A 71 6.45 -3.09 -2.35
CA MET A 71 7.19 -3.76 -3.42
C MET A 71 8.23 -4.73 -2.88
N ASP A 72 8.51 -5.78 -3.65
CA ASP A 72 9.65 -6.64 -3.41
C ASP A 72 10.96 -5.93 -3.78
N THR A 73 12.06 -6.41 -3.20
CA THR A 73 13.39 -5.85 -3.50
C THR A 73 13.74 -6.10 -4.97
N PRO A 74 14.04 -5.05 -5.75
CA PRO A 74 14.45 -5.22 -7.15
C PRO A 74 15.79 -5.94 -7.22
N LEU A 75 15.91 -6.86 -8.20
CA LEU A 75 17.11 -7.70 -8.37
C LEU A 75 18.22 -7.00 -9.18
N THR A 76 17.89 -5.91 -9.88
CA THR A 76 18.84 -5.14 -10.70
C THR A 76 18.73 -3.65 -10.41
N LEU A 77 19.82 -2.93 -10.66
CA LEU A 77 19.85 -1.48 -10.51
C LEU A 77 18.85 -0.79 -11.44
N ASP A 78 18.75 -1.22 -12.69
CA ASP A 78 17.80 -0.65 -13.65
C ASP A 78 16.35 -0.82 -13.18
N HIS A 79 16.02 -1.98 -12.61
CA HIS A 79 14.69 -2.20 -12.05
C HIS A 79 14.44 -1.28 -10.84
N ALA A 80 15.42 -1.09 -9.97
CA ALA A 80 15.31 -0.16 -8.85
C ALA A 80 15.08 1.28 -9.31
N ILE A 81 15.83 1.74 -10.32
CA ILE A 81 15.69 3.08 -10.91
C ILE A 81 14.29 3.26 -11.52
N ASN A 82 13.83 2.29 -12.31
CA ASN A 82 12.50 2.34 -12.93
C ASN A 82 11.37 2.38 -11.89
N MET A 83 11.48 1.59 -10.82
CA MET A 83 10.51 1.61 -9.73
C MET A 83 10.52 2.96 -8.99
N ALA A 84 11.68 3.51 -8.69
CA ALA A 84 11.80 4.82 -8.06
C ALA A 84 11.20 5.93 -8.95
N GLY A 85 11.48 5.89 -10.25
CA GLY A 85 10.90 6.82 -11.23
C GLY A 85 9.37 6.71 -11.31
N LEU A 86 8.83 5.50 -11.30
CA LEU A 86 7.38 5.28 -11.28
C LEU A 86 6.73 5.84 -10.02
N ILE A 87 7.32 5.59 -8.85
CA ILE A 87 6.82 6.11 -7.57
C ILE A 87 6.84 7.64 -7.58
N GLN A 88 7.95 8.24 -8.01
CA GLN A 88 8.10 9.69 -8.07
C GLN A 88 7.10 10.33 -9.04
N ALA A 89 6.95 9.77 -10.25
CA ALA A 89 6.00 10.26 -11.24
C ALA A 89 4.55 10.15 -10.74
N THR A 90 4.20 9.04 -10.10
CA THR A 90 2.87 8.83 -9.51
C THR A 90 2.60 9.83 -8.40
N ALA A 91 3.55 10.04 -7.50
CA ALA A 91 3.41 11.02 -6.42
C ALA A 91 3.26 12.45 -6.97
N HIS A 92 4.07 12.82 -7.96
CA HIS A 92 3.97 14.11 -8.62
C HIS A 92 2.60 14.31 -9.28
N TRP A 93 2.14 13.33 -10.06
CA TRP A 93 0.82 13.37 -10.68
C TRP A 93 -0.31 13.53 -9.67
N LEU A 94 -0.29 12.78 -8.57
CA LEU A 94 -1.31 12.88 -7.51
C LEU A 94 -1.31 14.24 -6.81
N LEU A 95 -0.13 14.87 -6.64
CA LEU A 95 -0.01 16.16 -5.99
C LEU A 95 -0.42 17.33 -6.89
N THR A 96 -0.13 17.24 -8.19
CA THR A 96 -0.38 18.32 -9.16
C THR A 96 -1.79 18.27 -9.72
N GLU A 97 -2.21 17.11 -10.23
CA GLU A 97 -3.49 16.96 -10.92
C GLU A 97 -4.66 16.69 -9.98
N ARG A 98 -4.38 16.14 -8.78
CA ARG A 98 -5.42 15.76 -7.80
C ARG A 98 -6.60 15.06 -8.46
N PRO A 99 -6.38 13.99 -9.24
CA PRO A 99 -7.36 13.40 -10.17
C PRO A 99 -8.59 12.82 -9.47
N PHE A 100 -8.52 12.61 -8.18
CA PHE A 100 -9.63 12.16 -7.34
C PHE A 100 -9.44 12.65 -5.90
N LYS A 101 -10.53 12.69 -5.16
CA LYS A 101 -10.52 12.94 -3.72
C LYS A 101 -10.71 11.60 -3.00
N PRO A 102 -9.65 11.06 -2.37
CA PRO A 102 -9.75 9.78 -1.67
C PRO A 102 -10.81 9.82 -0.57
N GLN A 103 -11.50 8.71 -0.37
CA GLN A 103 -12.49 8.52 0.69
C GLN A 103 -12.18 7.24 1.46
N GLU A 104 -12.71 7.11 2.68
CA GLU A 104 -12.51 5.93 3.50
C GLU A 104 -12.98 4.64 2.81
N GLN A 105 -14.03 4.72 2.01
CA GLN A 105 -14.55 3.58 1.24
C GLN A 105 -13.55 3.07 0.20
N ASP A 106 -12.76 3.97 -0.42
CA ASP A 106 -11.72 3.58 -1.38
C ASP A 106 -10.62 2.76 -0.71
N TYR A 107 -10.38 3.04 0.56
CA TYR A 107 -9.45 2.26 1.37
C TYR A 107 -9.90 0.81 1.58
N LEU A 108 -11.20 0.57 1.79
CA LEU A 108 -11.75 -0.78 1.86
C LEU A 108 -11.58 -1.51 0.53
N LEU A 109 -11.83 -0.83 -0.61
CA LEU A 109 -11.60 -1.39 -1.94
C LEU A 109 -10.13 -1.72 -2.16
N TYR A 110 -9.20 -0.89 -1.70
CA TYR A 110 -7.78 -1.18 -1.75
C TYR A 110 -7.43 -2.47 -0.99
N LYS A 111 -7.96 -2.66 0.22
CA LYS A 111 -7.75 -3.89 1.00
C LYS A 111 -8.28 -5.12 0.27
N PHE A 112 -9.48 -5.03 -0.32
CA PHE A 112 -10.06 -6.10 -1.13
C PHE A 112 -9.23 -6.41 -2.36
N ASN A 113 -8.85 -5.39 -3.14
CA ASN A 113 -8.06 -5.55 -4.35
C ASN A 113 -6.69 -6.16 -4.05
N ARG A 114 -6.08 -5.77 -2.94
CA ARG A 114 -4.84 -6.36 -2.46
C ARG A 114 -5.00 -7.86 -2.20
N PHE A 115 -6.06 -8.26 -1.51
CA PHE A 115 -6.35 -9.66 -1.23
C PHE A 115 -6.64 -10.46 -2.51
N LEU A 116 -7.47 -9.93 -3.41
CA LEU A 116 -7.84 -10.58 -4.67
C LEU A 116 -6.70 -10.61 -5.70
N GLY A 117 -5.84 -9.61 -5.72
CA GLY A 117 -4.67 -9.55 -6.63
C GLY A 117 -3.57 -10.55 -6.28
N LEU A 118 -3.59 -11.11 -5.08
CA LEU A 118 -2.58 -12.05 -4.63
C LEU A 118 -2.68 -13.45 -5.26
N PRO A 119 -3.88 -14.04 -5.48
CA PRO A 119 -4.01 -15.38 -6.05
C PRO A 119 -4.18 -15.42 -7.57
N LEU A 120 -4.40 -14.32 -8.27
CA LEU A 120 -4.90 -14.32 -9.64
C LEU A 120 -3.83 -14.28 -10.75
N TRP A 121 -2.55 -14.39 -10.44
CA TRP A 121 -1.49 -14.41 -11.45
C TRP A 121 -1.29 -15.81 -12.11
N SER A 122 -2.07 -16.80 -11.80
CA SER A 122 -1.94 -18.13 -12.43
C SER A 122 -2.65 -18.19 -13.80
N GLY A 123 -2.01 -17.65 -14.83
CA GLY A 123 -2.29 -18.01 -16.23
C GLY A 123 -3.49 -17.32 -16.85
N GLY A 124 -3.21 -16.29 -17.61
CA GLY A 124 -3.88 -15.81 -18.81
C GLY A 124 -5.38 -16.07 -18.93
N ARG A 125 -6.19 -15.17 -18.48
CA ARG A 125 -7.37 -14.62 -19.14
C ARG A 125 -8.09 -13.68 -18.18
N ASP A 126 -8.20 -12.43 -18.60
CA ASP A 126 -9.12 -11.42 -18.04
C ASP A 126 -8.79 -10.87 -16.63
N ASN A 127 -7.59 -10.27 -16.51
CA ASN A 127 -7.28 -9.34 -15.41
C ASN A 127 -8.08 -8.04 -15.58
N ARG A 128 -9.41 -8.14 -15.56
CA ARG A 128 -10.22 -6.96 -15.29
C ARG A 128 -10.06 -6.68 -13.81
N CYS A 129 -9.20 -5.71 -13.48
CA CYS A 129 -9.28 -5.01 -12.22
C CYS A 129 -10.76 -4.83 -11.88
N LEU A 130 -11.21 -5.41 -10.76
CA LEU A 130 -12.63 -5.36 -10.35
C LEU A 130 -13.09 -3.94 -9.97
N TYR A 131 -12.36 -2.91 -10.38
CA TYR A 131 -12.81 -1.54 -10.36
C TYR A 131 -13.83 -1.31 -11.48
N ARG A 132 -15.05 -1.81 -11.28
CA ARG A 132 -16.21 -1.25 -11.99
C ARG A 132 -16.44 0.13 -11.40
N ARG A 133 -16.18 1.17 -12.20
CA ARG A 133 -16.68 2.52 -11.86
C ARG A 133 -18.15 2.37 -11.46
N PRO A 134 -18.56 2.92 -10.32
CA PRO A 134 -19.99 3.03 -10.03
C PRO A 134 -20.65 3.77 -11.21
N PRO A 135 -21.87 3.38 -11.59
CA PRO A 135 -22.60 4.11 -12.62
C PRO A 135 -22.65 5.58 -12.20
N SER A 136 -22.34 6.49 -13.14
CA SER A 136 -22.51 7.92 -12.94
C SER A 136 -23.94 8.17 -12.48
N PRO A 137 -24.16 8.99 -11.42
CA PRO A 137 -25.50 9.36 -11.03
C PRO A 137 -26.18 9.99 -12.26
N GLY A 138 -27.31 9.41 -12.64
CA GLY A 138 -28.09 9.83 -13.81
C GLY A 138 -28.35 11.35 -13.77
N ARG A 139 -28.24 11.97 -14.94
CA ARG A 139 -28.68 13.34 -15.18
C ARG A 139 -30.21 13.42 -15.02
#